data_35afed0105e67bb887596603732b7044
#
_entry.id   35afed0105e67bb887596603732b7044
#
_cell.length_a   1.000
_cell.length_b   1.000
_cell.length_c   1.000
_cell.angle_alpha   90.00
_cell.angle_beta   90.00
_cell.angle_gamma   90.00
#
_symmetry.space_group_name_H-M   'P 1'
#
loop_
_entity.id
_entity.type
_entity.pdbx_description
1 polymer ?
#
loop_
_entity_poly.entity_id
_entity_poly.type
_entity_poly.pdbx_seq_one_letter_code
_entity_poly.pdbx_strand_id
1 'polypeptide(L)'
;MDFYLPIAEVYVSLPFIFFLSFIVGILSGLFGVGGGFLMTPFLIFLGIPPAYAVPNEANNILGTSISGSTTHYLKGTLDYKMGFMIVIGGAAGTILGIITFTYFKDIGKINIVISLAYMYILAIIGTLMLVQGVSEIAVSYTHLTLPTNREV
;
A
#
# COMPACT_ATOMS: atom_id res chain seq x y z
N MET A 1 0.31 7.00 -26.65
CA MET A 1 -1.16 7.01 -26.78
C MET A 1 -1.69 7.52 -25.47
N ASP A 2 -2.11 8.76 -25.45
CA ASP A 2 -2.65 9.39 -24.25
C ASP A 2 -4.16 9.16 -24.23
N PHE A 3 -4.64 8.59 -23.14
CA PHE A 3 -6.05 8.30 -22.93
C PHE A 3 -6.63 9.33 -21.98
N TYR A 4 -7.71 10.00 -22.40
CA TYR A 4 -8.40 10.95 -21.55
C TYR A 4 -9.35 10.22 -20.61
N LEU A 5 -9.17 10.43 -19.31
CA LEU A 5 -10.05 9.91 -18.27
C LEU A 5 -11.14 10.97 -17.96
N PRO A 6 -12.36 10.82 -18.47
CA PRO A 6 -13.38 11.86 -18.36
C PRO A 6 -13.83 12.12 -16.91
N ILE A 7 -13.69 11.14 -16.02
CA ILE A 7 -14.09 11.26 -14.61
C ILE A 7 -13.04 12.03 -13.79
N ALA A 8 -11.76 11.86 -14.11
CA ALA A 8 -10.65 12.50 -13.41
C ALA A 8 -10.15 13.77 -14.12
N GLU A 9 -10.66 14.05 -15.34
CA GLU A 9 -10.27 15.17 -16.22
C GLU A 9 -8.76 15.25 -16.50
N VAL A 10 -8.08 14.09 -16.55
CA VAL A 10 -6.64 13.98 -16.73
C VAL A 10 -6.30 13.15 -17.96
N TYR A 11 -5.27 13.58 -18.71
CA TYR A 11 -4.67 12.77 -19.78
C TYR A 11 -3.60 11.87 -19.17
N VAL A 12 -3.70 10.57 -19.42
CA VAL A 12 -2.74 9.60 -18.92
C VAL A 12 -2.26 8.70 -20.04
N SER A 13 -0.96 8.44 -20.11
CA SER A 13 -0.44 7.51 -21.11
C SER A 13 -0.59 6.07 -20.58
N LEU A 14 -1.33 5.24 -21.31
CA LEU A 14 -1.56 3.83 -20.96
C LEU A 14 -0.26 3.04 -20.77
N PRO A 15 0.76 3.15 -21.65
CA PRO A 15 2.03 2.46 -21.44
C PRO A 15 2.73 2.85 -20.14
N PHE A 16 2.62 4.12 -19.74
CA PHE A 16 3.24 4.61 -18.52
C PHE A 16 2.55 4.06 -17.27
N ILE A 17 1.20 4.03 -17.24
CA ILE A 17 0.45 3.40 -16.14
C ILE A 17 0.79 1.91 -16.04
N PHE A 18 0.86 1.21 -17.18
CA PHE A 18 1.19 -0.22 -17.17
C PHE A 18 2.58 -0.48 -16.59
N PHE A 19 3.58 0.30 -17.01
CA PHE A 19 4.95 0.18 -16.49
C PHE A 19 5.03 0.55 -15.01
N LEU A 20 4.33 1.61 -14.61
CA LEU A 20 4.24 2.03 -13.21
C LEU A 20 3.60 0.95 -12.34
N SER A 21 2.46 0.39 -12.79
CA SER A 21 1.76 -0.69 -12.08
C SER A 21 2.62 -1.94 -11.94
N PHE A 22 3.44 -2.26 -12.96
CA PHE A 22 4.38 -3.37 -12.92
C PHE A 22 5.46 -3.16 -11.85
N ILE A 23 6.07 -1.97 -11.81
CA ILE A 23 7.07 -1.62 -10.78
C ILE A 23 6.44 -1.66 -9.38
N VAL A 24 5.27 -1.04 -9.21
CA VAL A 24 4.54 -1.04 -7.94
C VAL A 24 4.20 -2.46 -7.50
N GLY A 25 3.81 -3.33 -8.44
CA GLY A 25 3.54 -4.74 -8.17
C GLY A 25 4.76 -5.49 -7.64
N ILE A 26 5.94 -5.30 -8.25
CA ILE A 26 7.20 -5.88 -7.78
C ILE A 26 7.54 -5.36 -6.38
N LEU A 27 7.53 -4.04 -6.18
CA LEU A 27 7.84 -3.43 -4.89
C LEU A 27 6.88 -3.90 -3.80
N SER A 28 5.59 -3.95 -4.11
CA SER A 28 4.56 -4.45 -3.20
C SER A 28 4.79 -5.90 -2.80
N GLY A 29 5.19 -6.75 -3.77
CA GLY A 29 5.54 -8.15 -3.51
C GLY A 29 6.78 -8.31 -2.64
N LEU A 30 7.79 -7.47 -2.83
CA LEU A 30 9.03 -7.48 -2.04
C LEU A 30 8.82 -6.99 -0.60
N PHE A 31 8.08 -5.90 -0.43
CA PHE A 31 7.86 -5.28 0.88
C PHE A 31 6.65 -5.86 1.63
N GLY A 32 5.78 -6.62 0.96
CA GLY A 32 4.58 -7.18 1.57
C GLY A 32 3.52 -6.14 1.99
N VAL A 33 3.62 -4.90 1.50
CA VAL A 33 2.78 -3.77 1.92
C VAL A 33 1.40 -3.77 1.22
N GLY A 34 1.26 -4.52 0.13
CA GLY A 34 0.06 -4.51 -0.70
C GLY A 34 0.08 -3.43 -1.79
N GLY A 35 -0.31 -3.80 -3.02
CA GLY A 35 -0.22 -2.93 -4.20
C GLY A 35 -1.01 -1.64 -4.08
N GLY A 36 -2.19 -1.67 -3.47
CA GLY A 36 -3.06 -0.52 -3.32
C GLY A 36 -2.47 0.60 -2.49
N PHE A 37 -1.70 0.27 -1.45
CA PHE A 37 -1.09 1.28 -0.59
C PHE A 37 -0.06 2.15 -1.32
N LEU A 38 0.74 1.56 -2.21
CA LEU A 38 1.75 2.28 -3.00
C LEU A 38 1.14 2.94 -4.25
N MET A 39 0.15 2.32 -4.87
CA MET A 39 -0.42 2.81 -6.12
C MET A 39 -1.18 4.14 -5.94
N THR A 40 -1.91 4.30 -4.84
CA THR A 40 -2.66 5.54 -4.57
C THR A 40 -1.78 6.81 -4.59
N PRO A 41 -0.64 6.91 -3.87
CA PRO A 41 0.25 8.05 -3.97
C PRO A 41 0.77 8.29 -5.40
N PHE A 42 1.09 7.22 -6.13
CA PHE A 42 1.55 7.36 -7.51
C PHE A 42 0.46 7.92 -8.43
N LEU A 43 -0.79 7.51 -8.27
CA LEU A 43 -1.91 8.07 -9.01
C LEU A 43 -2.12 9.56 -8.69
N ILE A 44 -1.94 9.95 -7.43
CA ILE A 44 -2.00 11.34 -7.00
C ILE A 44 -0.86 12.16 -7.65
N PHE A 45 0.36 11.62 -7.72
CA PHE A 45 1.49 12.26 -8.40
C PHE A 45 1.27 12.41 -9.91
N LEU A 46 0.48 11.52 -10.52
CA LEU A 46 0.05 11.64 -11.91
C LEU A 46 -1.04 12.69 -12.13
N GLY A 47 -1.45 13.40 -11.08
CA GLY A 47 -2.48 14.42 -11.13
C GLY A 47 -3.92 13.91 -10.99
N ILE A 48 -4.11 12.61 -10.69
CA ILE A 48 -5.45 12.08 -10.41
C ILE A 48 -5.88 12.55 -9.02
N PRO A 49 -7.05 13.23 -8.91
CA PRO A 49 -7.50 13.71 -7.61
C PRO A 49 -7.68 12.56 -6.61
N PRO A 50 -7.25 12.74 -5.34
CA PRO A 50 -7.32 11.72 -4.30
C PRO A 50 -8.70 11.08 -4.11
N ALA A 51 -9.75 11.87 -4.29
CA ALA A 51 -11.14 11.40 -4.20
C ALA A 51 -11.48 10.31 -5.24
N TYR A 52 -10.73 10.20 -6.33
CA TYR A 52 -10.89 9.16 -7.36
C TYR A 52 -9.82 8.08 -7.24
N ALA A 53 -8.60 8.44 -6.85
CA ALA A 53 -7.51 7.48 -6.70
C ALA A 53 -7.82 6.43 -5.61
N VAL A 54 -8.30 6.84 -4.45
CA VAL A 54 -8.57 5.95 -3.31
C VAL A 54 -9.66 4.92 -3.61
N PRO A 55 -10.86 5.26 -4.11
CA PRO A 55 -11.88 4.26 -4.44
C PRO A 55 -11.45 3.29 -5.54
N ASN A 56 -10.62 3.74 -6.49
CA ASN A 56 -10.15 2.89 -7.58
C ASN A 56 -9.25 1.76 -7.08
N GLU A 57 -8.49 2.01 -6.01
CA GLU A 57 -7.65 0.99 -5.37
C GLU A 57 -8.42 -0.10 -4.65
N ALA A 58 -9.67 0.14 -4.25
CA ALA A 58 -10.49 -0.88 -3.61
C ALA A 58 -10.65 -2.14 -4.48
N ASN A 59 -10.74 -1.96 -5.81
CA ASN A 59 -10.82 -3.08 -6.75
C ASN A 59 -9.51 -3.88 -6.82
N ASN A 60 -8.36 -3.21 -6.79
CA ASN A 60 -7.04 -3.85 -6.76
C ASN A 60 -6.83 -4.64 -5.48
N ILE A 61 -7.22 -4.06 -4.33
CA ILE A 61 -7.14 -4.73 -3.02
C ILE A 61 -8.02 -5.98 -3.01
N LEU A 62 -9.21 -5.91 -3.61
CA LEU A 62 -10.11 -7.07 -3.68
C LEU A 62 -9.49 -8.20 -4.51
N GLY A 63 -8.93 -7.89 -5.69
CA GLY A 63 -8.26 -8.88 -6.54
C GLY A 63 -7.05 -9.53 -5.86
N THR A 64 -6.18 -8.74 -5.23
CA THR A 64 -5.00 -9.23 -4.52
C THR A 64 -5.36 -10.03 -3.27
N SER A 65 -6.41 -9.65 -2.55
CA SER A 65 -6.91 -10.36 -1.37
C SER A 65 -7.47 -11.72 -1.72
N ILE A 66 -8.24 -11.84 -2.81
CA ILE A 66 -8.76 -13.13 -3.29
C ILE A 66 -7.60 -14.04 -3.69
N SER A 67 -6.64 -13.53 -4.47
CA SER A 67 -5.47 -14.29 -4.89
C SER A 67 -4.62 -14.75 -3.71
N GLY A 68 -4.34 -13.87 -2.76
CA GLY A 68 -3.58 -14.18 -1.55
C GLY A 68 -4.29 -15.22 -0.66
N SER A 69 -5.58 -15.03 -0.40
CA SER A 69 -6.38 -15.96 0.40
C SER A 69 -6.43 -17.35 -0.22
N THR A 70 -6.61 -17.43 -1.54
CA THR A 70 -6.63 -18.71 -2.28
C THR A 70 -5.29 -19.42 -2.17
N THR A 71 -4.18 -18.69 -2.30
CA THR A 71 -2.83 -19.25 -2.19
C THR A 71 -2.57 -19.81 -0.79
N HIS A 72 -2.92 -19.07 0.27
CA HIS A 72 -2.77 -19.53 1.66
C HIS A 72 -3.69 -20.69 1.99
N TYR A 73 -4.92 -20.71 1.43
CA TYR A 73 -5.84 -21.83 1.57
C TYR A 73 -5.25 -23.12 0.97
N LEU A 74 -4.75 -23.04 -0.26
CA LEU A 74 -4.14 -24.21 -0.94
C LEU A 74 -2.88 -24.72 -0.24
N LYS A 75 -2.13 -23.84 0.40
CA LYS A 75 -0.94 -24.21 1.19
C LYS A 75 -1.26 -24.70 2.61
N GLY A 76 -2.53 -24.67 3.04
CA GLY A 76 -2.94 -25.06 4.39
C GLY A 76 -2.43 -24.12 5.50
N THR A 77 -1.99 -22.91 5.15
CA THR A 77 -1.42 -21.93 6.10
C THR A 77 -2.45 -20.84 6.51
N LEU A 78 -3.72 -21.04 6.17
CA LEU A 78 -4.77 -20.08 6.48
C LEU A 78 -5.24 -20.24 7.93
N ASP A 79 -5.06 -19.18 8.72
CA ASP A 79 -5.63 -19.07 10.06
C ASP A 79 -7.02 -18.41 10.01
N TYR A 80 -8.07 -19.24 10.09
CA TYR A 80 -9.46 -18.78 10.02
C TYR A 80 -9.84 -17.87 11.19
N LYS A 81 -9.30 -18.10 12.40
CA LYS A 81 -9.61 -17.30 13.57
C LYS A 81 -9.06 -15.89 13.43
N MET A 82 -7.81 -15.78 13.00
CA MET A 82 -7.16 -14.50 12.73
C MET A 82 -7.84 -13.78 11.57
N GLY A 83 -8.15 -14.50 10.48
CA GLY A 83 -8.87 -13.96 9.32
C GLY A 83 -10.23 -13.38 9.69
N PHE A 84 -11.01 -14.06 10.52
CA PHE A 84 -12.31 -13.57 10.96
C PHE A 84 -12.22 -12.30 11.81
N MET A 85 -11.24 -12.20 12.71
CA MET A 85 -11.01 -10.99 13.49
C MET A 85 -10.64 -9.79 12.59
N ILE A 86 -9.80 -10.01 11.58
CA ILE A 86 -9.43 -8.98 10.62
C ILE A 86 -10.64 -8.51 9.80
N VAL A 87 -11.49 -9.44 9.36
CA VAL A 87 -12.71 -9.10 8.60
C VAL A 87 -13.67 -8.25 9.43
N ILE A 88 -13.92 -8.60 10.70
CA ILE A 88 -14.77 -7.80 11.58
C ILE A 88 -14.19 -6.40 11.81
N GLY A 89 -12.90 -6.32 12.15
CA GLY A 89 -12.22 -5.03 12.34
C GLY A 89 -12.20 -4.18 11.07
N GLY A 90 -11.95 -4.82 9.93
CA GLY A 90 -11.98 -4.18 8.62
C GLY A 90 -13.37 -3.67 8.23
N ALA A 91 -14.43 -4.45 8.48
CA ALA A 91 -15.79 -4.04 8.22
C ALA A 91 -16.19 -2.81 9.08
N ALA A 92 -15.89 -2.84 10.37
CA ALA A 92 -16.13 -1.69 11.26
C ALA A 92 -15.35 -0.46 10.82
N GLY A 93 -14.05 -0.62 10.48
CA GLY A 93 -13.21 0.46 9.97
C GLY A 93 -13.71 1.02 8.64
N THR A 94 -14.19 0.17 7.74
CA THR A 94 -14.74 0.60 6.45
C THR A 94 -16.00 1.44 6.63
N ILE A 95 -16.92 1.07 7.54
CA ILE A 95 -18.12 1.85 7.82
C ILE A 95 -17.74 3.24 8.33
N LEU A 96 -16.84 3.33 9.30
CA LEU A 96 -16.35 4.61 9.82
C LEU A 96 -15.64 5.42 8.72
N GLY A 97 -14.84 4.75 7.88
CA GLY A 97 -14.14 5.36 6.75
C GLY A 97 -15.10 5.97 5.72
N ILE A 98 -16.17 5.26 5.37
CA ILE A 98 -17.18 5.76 4.42
C ILE A 98 -17.90 6.99 4.98
N ILE A 99 -18.30 6.96 6.25
CA ILE A 99 -18.96 8.10 6.91
C ILE A 99 -18.04 9.32 6.89
N THR A 100 -16.78 9.15 7.28
CA THR A 100 -15.77 10.21 7.28
C THR A 100 -15.51 10.74 5.88
N PHE A 101 -15.35 9.85 4.90
CA PHE A 101 -15.13 10.21 3.50
C PHE A 101 -16.29 11.04 2.94
N THR A 102 -17.54 10.60 3.15
CA THR A 102 -18.72 11.29 2.67
C THR A 102 -18.84 12.68 3.31
N TYR A 103 -18.63 12.78 4.61
CA TYR A 103 -18.65 14.06 5.31
C TYR A 103 -17.64 15.07 4.74
N PHE A 104 -16.39 14.69 4.53
CA PHE A 104 -15.37 15.58 3.97
C PHE A 104 -15.57 15.86 2.48
N LYS A 105 -16.18 14.94 1.74
CA LYS A 105 -16.56 15.12 0.34
C LYS A 105 -17.64 16.20 0.22
N ASP A 106 -18.67 16.17 1.07
CA ASP A 106 -19.76 17.14 1.06
C ASP A 106 -19.29 18.57 1.40
N ILE A 107 -18.26 18.69 2.25
CA ILE A 107 -17.61 19.98 2.56
C ILE A 107 -16.64 20.43 1.45
N GLY A 108 -16.35 19.58 0.46
CA GLY A 108 -15.38 19.87 -0.61
C GLY A 108 -13.91 19.80 -0.20
N LYS A 109 -13.60 19.30 0.99
CA LYS A 109 -12.22 19.23 1.54
C LYS A 109 -11.57 17.84 1.43
N ILE A 110 -12.24 16.88 0.82
CA ILE A 110 -11.79 15.48 0.79
C ILE A 110 -10.39 15.31 0.20
N ASN A 111 -10.05 16.02 -0.88
CA ASN A 111 -8.74 15.90 -1.52
C ASN A 111 -7.60 16.32 -0.58
N ILE A 112 -7.78 17.39 0.18
CA ILE A 112 -6.79 17.89 1.14
C ILE A 112 -6.63 16.88 2.29
N VAL A 113 -7.73 16.38 2.82
CA VAL A 113 -7.72 15.43 3.93
C VAL A 113 -7.01 14.14 3.53
N ILE A 114 -7.32 13.59 2.36
CA ILE A 114 -6.66 12.37 1.87
C ILE A 114 -5.17 12.61 1.64
N SER A 115 -4.79 13.72 0.97
CA SER A 115 -3.38 14.02 0.71
C SER A 115 -2.57 14.18 2.00
N LEU A 116 -3.12 14.88 3.00
CA LEU A 116 -2.46 15.03 4.30
C LEU A 116 -2.36 13.71 5.04
N ALA A 117 -3.41 12.89 5.03
CA ALA A 117 -3.40 11.56 5.66
C ALA A 117 -2.33 10.66 5.03
N TYR A 118 -2.26 10.60 3.69
CA TYR A 118 -1.22 9.84 2.99
C TYR A 118 0.18 10.36 3.28
N MET A 119 0.38 11.68 3.25
CA MET A 119 1.67 12.29 3.56
C MET A 119 2.14 11.87 4.97
N TYR A 120 1.25 11.93 5.95
CA TYR A 120 1.56 11.59 7.34
C TYR A 120 1.87 10.10 7.51
N ILE A 121 1.02 9.23 6.95
CA ILE A 121 1.21 7.77 7.02
C ILE A 121 2.49 7.34 6.31
N LEU A 122 2.74 7.86 5.10
CA LEU A 122 3.96 7.55 4.34
C LEU A 122 5.22 8.04 5.05
N ALA A 123 5.18 9.21 5.69
CA ALA A 123 6.30 9.72 6.48
C ALA A 123 6.61 8.81 7.66
N ILE A 124 5.60 8.33 8.40
CA ILE A 124 5.77 7.40 9.52
C ILE A 124 6.35 6.08 9.03
N ILE A 125 5.72 5.45 8.04
CA ILE A 125 6.15 4.14 7.53
C ILE A 125 7.54 4.24 6.90
N GLY A 126 7.80 5.27 6.10
CA GLY A 126 9.11 5.49 5.50
C GLY A 126 10.21 5.67 6.55
N THR A 127 9.93 6.44 7.60
CA THR A 127 10.88 6.62 8.71
C THR A 127 11.14 5.31 9.45
N LEU A 128 10.10 4.53 9.76
CA LEU A 128 10.24 3.23 10.42
C LEU A 128 11.06 2.26 9.56
N MET A 129 10.79 2.18 8.27
CA MET A 129 11.55 1.32 7.35
C MET A 129 13.01 1.75 7.23
N LEU A 130 13.30 3.05 7.18
CA LEU A 130 14.67 3.55 7.17
C LEU A 130 15.41 3.18 8.45
N VAL A 131 14.79 3.37 9.62
CA VAL A 131 15.39 3.02 10.92
C VAL A 131 15.67 1.52 10.99
N GLN A 132 14.72 0.67 10.57
CA GLN A 132 14.92 -0.78 10.53
C GLN A 132 16.04 -1.18 9.58
N GLY A 133 16.03 -0.66 8.35
CA GLY A 133 17.07 -0.96 7.36
C GLY A 133 18.47 -0.54 7.82
N VAL A 134 18.61 0.63 8.44
CA VAL A 134 19.89 1.07 8.99
C VAL A 134 20.32 0.19 10.17
N SER A 135 19.40 -0.21 11.04
CA SER A 135 19.72 -1.08 12.18
C SER A 135 20.16 -2.48 11.75
N GLU A 136 19.54 -3.06 10.72
CA GLU A 136 19.93 -4.37 10.17
C GLU A 136 21.33 -4.33 9.55
N ILE A 137 21.64 -3.27 8.81
CA ILE A 137 22.98 -3.07 8.25
C ILE A 137 24.01 -2.97 9.38
N ALA A 138 23.74 -2.18 10.42
CA ALA A 138 24.64 -2.02 11.56
C ALA A 138 24.90 -3.34 12.30
N VAL A 139 23.87 -4.16 12.50
CA VAL A 139 23.99 -5.49 13.13
C VAL A 139 24.77 -6.47 12.25
N SER A 140 24.55 -6.44 10.93
CA SER A 140 25.27 -7.29 9.98
C SER A 140 26.78 -7.03 10.00
N TYR A 141 27.19 -5.78 10.11
CA TYR A 141 28.62 -5.42 10.22
C TYR A 141 29.25 -5.89 11.53
N THR A 142 28.51 -5.96 12.63
CA THR A 142 29.05 -6.43 13.93
C THR A 142 29.25 -7.95 13.98
N HIS A 143 28.46 -8.73 13.22
CA HIS A 143 28.63 -10.19 13.15
C HIS A 143 29.77 -10.65 12.22
N LEU A 144 30.21 -9.82 11.29
CA LEU A 144 31.33 -10.14 10.39
C LEU A 144 32.73 -9.89 11.00
N THR A 145 32.81 -9.30 12.20
CA THR A 145 34.08 -8.93 12.86
C THR A 145 34.47 -9.84 14.03
N LEU A 146 33.80 -10.97 14.26
CA LEU A 146 34.25 -11.95 15.24
C LEU A 146 35.22 -12.92 14.58
N PRO A 147 36.54 -12.82 14.78
CA PRO A 147 37.47 -13.85 14.36
C PRO A 147 37.22 -15.12 15.17
N THR A 148 36.87 -16.21 14.49
CA THR A 148 36.92 -17.56 15.04
C THR A 148 38.38 -17.93 15.33
N ASN A 149 38.92 -17.50 16.45
CA ASN A 149 40.08 -18.12 17.06
C ASN A 149 39.61 -19.01 18.18
N ARG A 150 39.32 -20.26 17.86
CA ARG A 150 39.41 -21.41 18.76
C ARG A 150 39.91 -22.60 17.96
N GLU A 151 41.19 -22.60 17.71
CA GLU A 151 41.97 -23.83 17.60
C GLU A 151 42.80 -23.87 18.88
N VAL A 152 42.50 -24.79 19.77
CA VAL A 152 43.40 -25.63 20.55
C VAL A 152 42.65 -26.89 20.94
#